data_c46aa39da22f2092e03472ec2fe79bbf
#
_entry.id   c46aa39da22f2092e03472ec2fe79bbf
#
_cell.length_a   1.000
_cell.length_b   1.000
_cell.length_c   1.000
_cell.angle_alpha   90.00
_cell.angle_beta   90.00
_cell.angle_gamma   90.00
#
_symmetry.space_group_name_H-M   'P 1'
#
loop_
_entity.id
_entity.type
_entity.pdbx_description
1 polymer ?
#
loop_
_entity_poly.entity_id
_entity_poly.type
_entity_poly.pdbx_seq_one_letter_code
_entity_poly.pdbx_strand_id
1 'polypeptide(L)'
;MGDYKAPKLDKVRVAMIGVGARGSGHVKQLAAIEGTEIVAISDLYEDLVDRSVKNCESVGDGRHQNIKRFFGEENKWKEMLKTVKPDAVFIATNWKNHAPMAIEAMKQGAHAFVEVPLALTLEEMWDIVDTSERTQKHCMMMENVNYGRDELLYLNLCRKGIIGEILHAEAAYIHELRFQMEEQERGTGSWRTPHYAKRNGNLYPTHGLGPVAQYMNLGRGEDQFSTLVSFSSPAKGRALYAEKNYPQDHKWNQLDYQGGDLNTSIVKTALGRTIMIQWDETSPRPYSRLNLVQGTKGILAGFPTRIALEGGVEGVTESHHRWAEGDQLEKIYEEHEHPMYKRLGALAKKMGGHGGMDFMMLYRIVECLREGESLDQNVYEGCLWSAVSPLSEASVAQGGVPQQFPDFTRKQWANTKPLQIIS
;
A
#
# COMPACT_ATOMS: atom_id res chain seq x y z
N MET A 1 -18.54 -4.15 3.59
CA MET A 1 -17.24 -4.39 4.26
C MET A 1 -16.55 -3.09 4.71
N GLY A 2 -17.08 -1.90 4.38
CA GLY A 2 -16.48 -0.60 4.75
C GLY A 2 -16.18 -0.45 6.25
N ASP A 3 -17.21 -0.61 7.08
CA ASP A 3 -17.09 -0.54 8.55
C ASP A 3 -17.25 -1.92 9.20
N TYR A 4 -16.95 -2.99 8.44
CA TYR A 4 -17.09 -4.35 8.94
C TYR A 4 -16.15 -4.61 10.12
N LYS A 5 -16.69 -5.24 11.16
CA LYS A 5 -15.98 -5.68 12.37
C LYS A 5 -16.04 -7.20 12.45
N ALA A 6 -14.89 -7.85 12.44
CA ALA A 6 -14.82 -9.30 12.65
C ALA A 6 -15.01 -9.65 14.14
N PRO A 7 -15.43 -10.87 14.47
CA PRO A 7 -15.41 -11.34 15.85
C PRO A 7 -14.02 -11.24 16.47
N LYS A 8 -13.94 -10.85 17.76
CA LYS A 8 -12.69 -10.75 18.51
C LYS A 8 -11.92 -12.07 18.53
N LEU A 9 -10.61 -11.96 18.44
CA LEU A 9 -9.69 -13.08 18.59
C LEU A 9 -8.80 -12.86 19.82
N ASP A 10 -8.80 -13.75 20.77
CA ASP A 10 -7.88 -13.69 21.94
C ASP A 10 -6.42 -13.70 21.47
N LYS A 11 -6.15 -14.47 20.43
CA LYS A 11 -4.86 -14.63 19.78
C LYS A 11 -5.06 -14.80 18.28
N VAL A 12 -4.22 -14.15 17.47
CA VAL A 12 -4.26 -14.25 16.00
C VAL A 12 -3.26 -15.31 15.53
N ARG A 13 -3.77 -16.41 14.97
CA ARG A 13 -2.96 -17.47 14.35
C ARG A 13 -2.65 -17.08 12.91
N VAL A 14 -1.39 -16.73 12.67
CA VAL A 14 -0.92 -16.15 11.43
C VAL A 14 -0.22 -17.17 10.54
N ALA A 15 -0.59 -17.24 9.27
CA ALA A 15 0.20 -17.88 8.22
C ALA A 15 0.78 -16.84 7.25
N MET A 16 1.97 -17.15 6.71
CA MET A 16 2.66 -16.31 5.73
C MET A 16 2.78 -17.02 4.40
N ILE A 17 2.51 -16.32 3.30
CA ILE A 17 2.75 -16.79 1.93
C ILE A 17 3.69 -15.81 1.23
N GLY A 18 4.87 -16.28 0.85
CA GLY A 18 5.94 -15.45 0.33
C GLY A 18 6.76 -14.78 1.44
N VAL A 19 7.98 -15.27 1.63
CA VAL A 19 8.92 -14.77 2.64
C VAL A 19 10.27 -14.38 2.03
N GLY A 20 10.21 -13.83 0.83
CA GLY A 20 11.33 -13.18 0.14
C GLY A 20 11.76 -11.88 0.81
N ALA A 21 12.21 -10.89 0.03
CA ALA A 21 12.72 -9.63 0.55
C ALA A 21 11.69 -8.92 1.45
N ARG A 22 10.44 -8.77 0.99
CA ARG A 22 9.39 -8.06 1.71
C ARG A 22 8.80 -8.89 2.85
N GLY A 23 8.36 -10.12 2.56
CA GLY A 23 7.66 -10.97 3.52
C GLY A 23 8.50 -11.38 4.71
N SER A 24 9.83 -11.53 4.57
CA SER A 24 10.72 -11.85 5.69
C SER A 24 10.75 -10.74 6.76
N GLY A 25 10.61 -9.48 6.34
CA GLY A 25 10.45 -8.34 7.26
C GLY A 25 9.14 -8.42 8.03
N HIS A 26 8.04 -8.71 7.34
CA HIS A 26 6.73 -8.86 7.98
C HIS A 26 6.68 -10.01 8.99
N VAL A 27 7.25 -11.16 8.64
CA VAL A 27 7.35 -12.30 9.58
C VAL A 27 8.01 -11.88 10.89
N LYS A 28 9.16 -11.21 10.82
CA LYS A 28 9.90 -10.76 12.01
C LYS A 28 9.09 -9.76 12.85
N GLN A 29 8.42 -8.84 12.20
CA GLN A 29 7.62 -7.82 12.87
C GLN A 29 6.36 -8.42 13.51
N LEU A 30 5.61 -9.26 12.77
CA LEU A 30 4.44 -9.97 13.30
C LEU A 30 4.80 -10.87 14.49
N ALA A 31 5.92 -11.57 14.41
CA ALA A 31 6.38 -12.40 15.53
C ALA A 31 6.63 -11.58 16.81
N ALA A 32 7.03 -10.31 16.67
CA ALA A 32 7.27 -9.43 17.82
C ALA A 32 5.98 -8.78 18.39
N ILE A 33 4.86 -8.82 17.69
CA ILE A 33 3.59 -8.24 18.15
C ILE A 33 2.92 -9.20 19.12
N GLU A 34 2.58 -8.69 20.31
CA GLU A 34 1.84 -9.47 21.32
C GLU A 34 0.46 -9.88 20.79
N GLY A 35 0.06 -11.12 21.13
CA GLY A 35 -1.22 -11.67 20.67
C GLY A 35 -1.16 -12.30 19.28
N THR A 36 0.02 -12.40 18.64
CA THR A 36 0.21 -13.19 17.43
C THR A 36 0.86 -14.55 17.71
N GLU A 37 0.54 -15.53 16.91
CA GLU A 37 1.24 -16.80 16.80
C GLU A 37 1.47 -17.13 15.33
N ILE A 38 2.71 -17.15 14.87
CA ILE A 38 3.05 -17.62 13.53
C ILE A 38 2.91 -19.15 13.53
N VAL A 39 1.94 -19.68 12.80
CA VAL A 39 1.61 -21.12 12.78
C VAL A 39 2.09 -21.82 11.53
N ALA A 40 2.31 -21.10 10.44
CA ALA A 40 2.81 -21.69 9.18
C ALA A 40 3.48 -20.64 8.29
N ILE A 41 4.45 -21.09 7.51
CA ILE A 41 5.14 -20.29 6.49
C ILE A 41 5.20 -21.10 5.21
N SER A 42 4.86 -20.45 4.08
CA SER A 42 4.94 -21.01 2.73
C SER A 42 5.75 -20.12 1.79
N ASP A 43 6.68 -20.72 1.07
CA ASP A 43 7.42 -20.12 -0.06
C ASP A 43 7.83 -21.22 -1.04
N LEU A 44 8.20 -20.85 -2.27
CA LEU A 44 8.79 -21.80 -3.22
C LEU A 44 10.14 -22.33 -2.74
N TYR A 45 10.90 -21.51 -2.02
CA TYR A 45 12.29 -21.77 -1.66
C TYR A 45 12.40 -22.14 -0.17
N GLU A 46 12.91 -23.36 0.08
CA GLU A 46 13.12 -23.91 1.41
C GLU A 46 13.99 -23.04 2.30
N ASP A 47 15.10 -22.51 1.74
CA ASP A 47 16.03 -21.64 2.48
C ASP A 47 15.37 -20.36 3.02
N LEU A 48 14.38 -19.82 2.28
CA LEU A 48 13.61 -18.65 2.73
C LEU A 48 12.65 -19.00 3.87
N VAL A 49 11.99 -20.16 3.77
CA VAL A 49 11.12 -20.68 4.84
C VAL A 49 11.93 -20.91 6.11
N ASP A 50 13.07 -21.61 6.01
CA ASP A 50 13.93 -21.93 7.15
C ASP A 50 14.50 -20.68 7.84
N ARG A 51 14.95 -19.71 7.04
CA ARG A 51 15.40 -18.41 7.56
C ARG A 51 14.29 -17.70 8.33
N SER A 52 13.08 -17.71 7.78
CA SER A 52 11.92 -17.04 8.39
C SER A 52 11.46 -17.72 9.67
N VAL A 53 11.48 -19.05 9.72
CA VAL A 53 11.20 -19.81 10.95
C VAL A 53 12.22 -19.47 12.05
N LYS A 54 13.52 -19.48 11.72
CA LYS A 54 14.58 -19.08 12.68
C LYS A 54 14.39 -17.66 13.19
N ASN A 55 13.97 -16.73 12.33
CA ASN A 55 13.68 -15.36 12.74
C ASN A 55 12.52 -15.29 13.76
N CYS A 56 11.45 -16.08 13.58
CA CYS A 56 10.36 -16.16 14.55
C CYS A 56 10.82 -16.76 15.88
N GLU A 57 11.55 -17.86 15.85
CA GLU A 57 12.06 -18.54 17.05
C GLU A 57 13.00 -17.61 17.85
N SER A 58 13.74 -16.74 17.18
CA SER A 58 14.66 -15.78 17.80
C SER A 58 13.99 -14.65 18.60
N VAL A 59 12.67 -14.45 18.45
CA VAL A 59 11.90 -13.50 19.27
C VAL A 59 11.84 -13.90 20.74
N GLY A 60 12.01 -15.21 21.05
CA GLY A 60 12.45 -15.65 22.35
C GLY A 60 11.40 -15.80 23.43
N ASP A 61 10.10 -15.68 23.13
CA ASP A 61 9.01 -15.84 24.12
C ASP A 61 8.27 -17.20 24.05
N GLY A 62 8.76 -18.10 23.21
CA GLY A 62 8.21 -19.45 23.05
C GLY A 62 6.90 -19.56 22.28
N ARG A 63 6.32 -18.46 21.80
CA ARG A 63 5.04 -18.45 21.06
C ARG A 63 5.13 -19.12 19.69
N HIS A 64 6.31 -19.17 19.08
CA HIS A 64 6.52 -19.55 17.68
C HIS A 64 7.32 -20.87 17.53
N GLN A 65 7.09 -21.86 18.38
CA GLN A 65 7.92 -23.09 18.42
C GLN A 65 7.50 -24.19 17.43
N ASN A 66 6.28 -24.17 16.92
CA ASN A 66 5.71 -25.24 16.09
C ASN A 66 5.27 -24.76 14.72
N ILE A 67 6.08 -23.92 14.08
CA ILE A 67 5.76 -23.37 12.75
C ILE A 67 5.82 -24.48 11.70
N LYS A 68 4.70 -24.73 11.02
CA LYS A 68 4.64 -25.68 9.90
C LYS A 68 5.25 -25.05 8.65
N ARG A 69 6.04 -25.83 7.90
CA ARG A 69 6.79 -25.40 6.73
C ARG A 69 6.19 -26.00 5.47
N PHE A 70 5.98 -25.15 4.45
CA PHE A 70 5.42 -25.53 3.16
C PHE A 70 6.26 -24.93 2.04
N PHE A 71 6.94 -25.77 1.24
CA PHE A 71 7.87 -25.31 0.19
C PHE A 71 7.99 -26.29 -0.98
N GLY A 72 8.70 -25.89 -2.01
CA GLY A 72 9.12 -26.72 -3.14
C GLY A 72 8.14 -26.80 -4.30
N GLU A 73 6.85 -26.59 -4.08
CA GLU A 73 5.83 -26.63 -5.13
C GLU A 73 4.96 -25.38 -5.13
N GLU A 74 4.56 -24.91 -6.31
CA GLU A 74 3.80 -23.66 -6.48
C GLU A 74 2.48 -23.65 -5.71
N ASN A 75 1.86 -24.80 -5.47
CA ASN A 75 0.56 -24.91 -4.79
C ASN A 75 0.62 -25.35 -3.31
N LYS A 76 1.77 -25.45 -2.70
CA LYS A 76 1.91 -25.84 -1.29
C LYS A 76 1.20 -24.91 -0.31
N TRP A 77 1.04 -23.66 -0.64
CA TRP A 77 0.24 -22.73 0.15
C TRP A 77 -1.24 -23.12 0.24
N LYS A 78 -1.81 -23.82 -0.76
CA LYS A 78 -3.20 -24.34 -0.69
C LYS A 78 -3.32 -25.47 0.31
N GLU A 79 -2.33 -26.35 0.36
CA GLU A 79 -2.23 -27.41 1.36
C GLU A 79 -2.13 -26.81 2.78
N MET A 80 -1.29 -25.78 2.94
CA MET A 80 -1.15 -25.02 4.17
C MET A 80 -2.50 -24.49 4.65
N LEU A 81 -3.24 -23.77 3.80
CA LEU A 81 -4.53 -23.18 4.17
C LEU A 81 -5.53 -24.27 4.65
N LYS A 82 -5.63 -25.39 3.95
CA LYS A 82 -6.54 -26.49 4.26
C LYS A 82 -6.20 -27.20 5.57
N THR A 83 -4.89 -27.41 5.85
CA THR A 83 -4.43 -28.23 6.95
C THR A 83 -4.17 -27.44 8.24
N VAL A 84 -3.77 -26.17 8.12
CA VAL A 84 -3.43 -25.31 9.26
C VAL A 84 -4.63 -24.52 9.75
N LYS A 85 -5.49 -24.05 8.82
CA LYS A 85 -6.65 -23.21 9.09
C LYS A 85 -6.28 -22.01 9.97
N PRO A 86 -5.42 -21.10 9.48
CA PRO A 86 -5.03 -19.90 10.22
C PRO A 86 -6.21 -18.91 10.32
N ASP A 87 -6.13 -17.98 11.28
CA ASP A 87 -7.09 -16.88 11.40
C ASP A 87 -6.81 -15.78 10.40
N ALA A 88 -5.52 -15.52 10.12
CA ALA A 88 -5.04 -14.49 9.21
C ALA A 88 -3.91 -15.01 8.31
N VAL A 89 -3.93 -14.60 7.05
CA VAL A 89 -2.90 -14.93 6.05
C VAL A 89 -2.31 -13.63 5.52
N PHE A 90 -0.99 -13.49 5.62
CA PHE A 90 -0.23 -12.37 5.05
C PHE A 90 0.46 -12.84 3.78
N ILE A 91 0.24 -12.12 2.68
CA ILE A 91 0.63 -12.51 1.33
C ILE A 91 1.61 -11.46 0.78
N ALA A 92 2.85 -11.88 0.51
CA ALA A 92 3.93 -11.04 -0.02
C ALA A 92 4.68 -11.74 -1.16
N THR A 93 3.93 -12.16 -2.16
CA THR A 93 4.39 -12.90 -3.35
C THR A 93 4.59 -11.96 -4.56
N ASN A 94 4.73 -12.50 -5.76
CA ASN A 94 4.60 -11.70 -6.98
C ASN A 94 3.13 -11.30 -7.22
N TRP A 95 2.92 -10.21 -7.92
CA TRP A 95 1.61 -9.56 -8.08
C TRP A 95 0.52 -10.46 -8.69
N LYS A 96 0.88 -11.34 -9.65
CA LYS A 96 -0.08 -12.26 -10.30
C LYS A 96 -0.75 -13.23 -9.31
N ASN A 97 -0.13 -13.45 -8.16
CA ASN A 97 -0.59 -14.41 -7.16
C ASN A 97 -1.37 -13.75 -6.02
N HIS A 98 -1.38 -12.42 -5.92
CA HIS A 98 -2.06 -11.70 -4.84
C HIS A 98 -3.55 -12.04 -4.77
N ALA A 99 -4.28 -11.81 -5.85
CA ALA A 99 -5.73 -12.04 -5.90
C ALA A 99 -6.10 -13.52 -5.70
N PRO A 100 -5.52 -14.50 -6.41
CA PRO A 100 -5.85 -15.92 -6.20
C PRO A 100 -5.59 -16.40 -4.78
N MET A 101 -4.50 -15.96 -4.16
CA MET A 101 -4.15 -16.34 -2.79
C MET A 101 -5.08 -15.71 -1.76
N ALA A 102 -5.44 -14.42 -1.92
CA ALA A 102 -6.37 -13.73 -1.03
C ALA A 102 -7.78 -14.37 -1.09
N ILE A 103 -8.27 -14.65 -2.29
CA ILE A 103 -9.57 -15.28 -2.51
C ILE A 103 -9.61 -16.67 -1.86
N GLU A 104 -8.60 -17.49 -2.07
CA GLU A 104 -8.56 -18.82 -1.45
C GLU A 104 -8.43 -18.74 0.07
N ALA A 105 -7.60 -17.84 0.60
CA ALA A 105 -7.49 -17.64 2.04
C ALA A 105 -8.84 -17.33 2.69
N MET A 106 -9.61 -16.39 2.10
CA MET A 106 -10.94 -16.04 2.58
C MET A 106 -11.94 -17.21 2.45
N LYS A 107 -11.90 -17.99 1.37
CA LYS A 107 -12.72 -19.19 1.19
C LYS A 107 -12.41 -20.27 2.22
N GLN A 108 -11.17 -20.37 2.68
CA GLN A 108 -10.75 -21.28 3.75
C GLN A 108 -10.99 -20.73 5.16
N GLY A 109 -11.61 -19.55 5.29
CA GLY A 109 -12.04 -18.96 6.55
C GLY A 109 -11.03 -18.02 7.22
N ALA A 110 -9.93 -17.69 6.57
CA ALA A 110 -8.94 -16.75 7.09
C ALA A 110 -9.20 -15.31 6.58
N HIS A 111 -8.78 -14.31 7.36
CA HIS A 111 -8.62 -12.94 6.88
C HIS A 111 -7.39 -12.84 5.98
N ALA A 112 -7.45 -12.04 4.91
CA ALA A 112 -6.35 -11.89 3.95
C ALA A 112 -5.73 -10.49 4.02
N PHE A 113 -4.40 -10.43 4.14
CA PHE A 113 -3.60 -9.21 4.15
C PHE A 113 -2.56 -9.30 3.04
N VAL A 114 -2.64 -8.43 2.06
CA VAL A 114 -1.95 -8.58 0.78
C VAL A 114 -1.03 -7.40 0.52
N GLU A 115 0.21 -7.64 0.12
CA GLU A 115 1.12 -6.60 -0.36
C GLU A 115 0.55 -5.86 -1.57
N VAL A 116 1.07 -4.69 -1.81
CA VAL A 116 0.64 -3.81 -2.90
C VAL A 116 1.15 -4.28 -4.27
N PRO A 117 0.33 -4.16 -5.32
CA PRO A 117 -1.10 -3.83 -5.37
C PRO A 117 -1.97 -5.02 -4.94
N LEU A 118 -3.23 -4.76 -4.58
CA LEU A 118 -4.13 -5.84 -4.16
C LEU A 118 -4.41 -6.84 -5.27
N ALA A 119 -4.59 -6.35 -6.51
CA ALA A 119 -4.84 -7.13 -7.72
C ALA A 119 -4.37 -6.36 -8.97
N LEU A 120 -4.33 -7.04 -10.12
CA LEU A 120 -3.86 -6.48 -11.38
C LEU A 120 -4.98 -6.12 -12.36
N THR A 121 -6.14 -6.76 -12.26
CA THR A 121 -7.29 -6.54 -13.16
C THR A 121 -8.54 -6.16 -12.39
N LEU A 122 -9.48 -5.51 -13.07
CA LEU A 122 -10.76 -5.15 -12.46
C LEU A 122 -11.59 -6.38 -12.10
N GLU A 123 -11.50 -7.46 -12.87
CA GLU A 123 -12.16 -8.73 -12.62
C GLU A 123 -11.67 -9.35 -11.31
N GLU A 124 -10.34 -9.43 -11.13
CA GLU A 124 -9.74 -9.93 -9.88
C GLU A 124 -10.19 -9.08 -8.66
N MET A 125 -10.31 -7.76 -8.82
CA MET A 125 -10.77 -6.87 -7.76
C MET A 125 -12.23 -7.15 -7.38
N TRP A 126 -13.12 -7.37 -8.37
CA TRP A 126 -14.49 -7.78 -8.12
C TRP A 126 -14.57 -9.14 -7.43
N ASP A 127 -13.80 -10.12 -7.87
CA ASP A 127 -13.74 -11.45 -7.23
C ASP A 127 -13.29 -11.38 -5.76
N ILE A 128 -12.33 -10.50 -5.45
CA ILE A 128 -11.90 -10.24 -4.07
C ILE A 128 -13.03 -9.63 -3.25
N VAL A 129 -13.69 -8.59 -3.77
CA VAL A 129 -14.81 -7.92 -3.08
C VAL A 129 -15.94 -8.91 -2.82
N ASP A 130 -16.40 -9.63 -3.84
CA ASP A 130 -17.48 -10.60 -3.72
C ASP A 130 -17.14 -11.73 -2.76
N THR A 131 -15.88 -12.16 -2.75
CA THR A 131 -15.43 -13.19 -1.80
C THR A 131 -15.38 -12.65 -0.36
N SER A 132 -14.87 -11.44 -0.15
CA SER A 132 -14.84 -10.80 1.16
C SER A 132 -16.25 -10.61 1.73
N GLU A 133 -17.19 -10.10 0.91
CA GLU A 133 -18.58 -9.93 1.30
C GLU A 133 -19.28 -11.26 1.64
N ARG A 134 -19.13 -12.26 0.78
CA ARG A 134 -19.75 -13.58 0.97
C ARG A 134 -19.21 -14.35 2.16
N THR A 135 -17.90 -14.30 2.40
CA THR A 135 -17.24 -15.04 3.48
C THR A 135 -17.22 -14.28 4.80
N GLN A 136 -17.57 -12.99 4.78
CA GLN A 136 -17.43 -12.09 5.94
C GLN A 136 -16.00 -12.15 6.51
N LYS A 137 -15.02 -12.05 5.62
CA LYS A 137 -13.60 -11.97 5.98
C LYS A 137 -12.99 -10.66 5.51
N HIS A 138 -12.17 -10.06 6.34
CA HIS A 138 -11.38 -8.93 5.91
C HIS A 138 -10.45 -9.33 4.76
N CYS A 139 -10.36 -8.45 3.76
CA CYS A 139 -9.27 -8.43 2.80
C CYS A 139 -8.72 -7.01 2.79
N MET A 140 -7.47 -6.83 3.18
CA MET A 140 -6.82 -5.52 3.24
C MET A 140 -5.56 -5.53 2.40
N MET A 141 -5.41 -4.54 1.52
CA MET A 141 -4.12 -4.23 0.92
C MET A 141 -3.23 -3.58 1.98
N MET A 142 -2.01 -4.08 2.12
CA MET A 142 -1.07 -3.59 3.12
C MET A 142 -0.35 -2.33 2.64
N GLU A 143 -1.11 -1.22 2.47
CA GLU A 143 -0.54 0.08 2.13
C GLU A 143 0.07 0.72 3.37
N ASN A 144 1.35 0.47 3.57
CA ASN A 144 2.10 0.88 4.75
C ASN A 144 2.30 2.39 4.86
N VAL A 145 2.30 3.10 3.74
CA VAL A 145 2.56 4.55 3.71
C VAL A 145 1.50 5.33 4.47
N ASN A 146 0.27 4.84 4.54
CA ASN A 146 -0.79 5.44 5.35
C ASN A 146 -0.44 5.56 6.85
N TYR A 147 0.59 4.85 7.30
CA TYR A 147 1.09 4.85 8.68
C TYR A 147 2.39 5.65 8.86
N GLY A 148 2.79 6.41 7.86
CA GLY A 148 3.89 7.35 7.95
C GLY A 148 3.57 8.49 8.94
N ARG A 149 4.60 9.03 9.61
CA ARG A 149 4.40 10.12 10.58
C ARG A 149 3.73 11.32 9.95
N ASP A 150 4.23 11.73 8.79
CA ASP A 150 3.75 12.91 8.09
C ASP A 150 2.37 12.66 7.48
N GLU A 151 2.13 11.45 6.96
CA GLU A 151 0.83 11.04 6.46
C GLU A 151 -0.23 11.04 7.57
N LEU A 152 0.09 10.51 8.73
CA LEU A 152 -0.79 10.54 9.89
C LEU A 152 -1.02 11.97 10.41
N LEU A 153 0.02 12.83 10.43
CA LEU A 153 -0.12 14.24 10.76
C LEU A 153 -1.08 14.94 9.79
N TYR A 154 -0.90 14.73 8.47
CA TYR A 154 -1.74 15.36 7.47
C TYR A 154 -3.19 14.86 7.54
N LEU A 155 -3.40 13.57 7.79
CA LEU A 155 -4.73 13.03 8.06
C LEU A 155 -5.39 13.77 9.24
N ASN A 156 -4.67 13.95 10.35
CA ASN A 156 -5.19 14.66 11.53
C ASN A 156 -5.51 16.14 11.25
N LEU A 157 -4.62 16.84 10.54
CA LEU A 157 -4.84 18.22 10.14
C LEU A 157 -6.06 18.37 9.21
N CYS A 158 -6.23 17.48 8.24
CA CYS A 158 -7.40 17.43 7.35
C CYS A 158 -8.69 17.17 8.15
N ARG A 159 -8.68 16.21 9.09
CA ARG A 159 -9.85 15.92 9.94
C ARG A 159 -10.22 17.07 10.88
N LYS A 160 -9.25 17.86 11.31
CA LYS A 160 -9.48 19.10 12.09
C LYS A 160 -9.91 20.30 11.23
N GLY A 161 -9.94 20.16 9.90
CA GLY A 161 -10.33 21.22 8.99
C GLY A 161 -9.32 22.37 8.87
N ILE A 162 -8.05 22.15 9.25
CA ILE A 162 -7.01 23.20 9.29
C ILE A 162 -6.79 23.83 7.90
N ILE A 163 -6.84 23.03 6.83
CA ILE A 163 -6.68 23.52 5.45
C ILE A 163 -8.01 23.89 4.77
N GLY A 164 -9.14 23.84 5.51
CA GLY A 164 -10.47 24.11 4.96
C GLY A 164 -11.01 22.96 4.08
N GLU A 165 -11.84 23.29 3.10
CA GLU A 165 -12.38 22.31 2.14
C GLU A 165 -11.31 21.86 1.16
N ILE A 166 -11.10 20.55 1.03
CA ILE A 166 -10.08 19.99 0.13
C ILE A 166 -10.55 20.11 -1.33
N LEU A 167 -9.66 20.60 -2.19
CA LEU A 167 -9.92 20.86 -3.61
C LEU A 167 -9.09 19.94 -4.52
N HIS A 168 -7.84 19.69 -4.14
CA HIS A 168 -6.84 19.03 -4.97
C HIS A 168 -5.85 18.22 -4.13
N ALA A 169 -5.30 17.17 -4.73
CA ALA A 169 -4.17 16.44 -4.16
C ALA A 169 -3.17 16.01 -5.24
N GLU A 170 -1.92 15.81 -4.83
CA GLU A 170 -0.88 15.22 -5.67
C GLU A 170 -0.26 14.01 -4.99
N ALA A 171 -0.20 12.92 -5.72
CA ALA A 171 0.32 11.63 -5.28
C ALA A 171 1.39 11.15 -6.25
N ALA A 172 2.37 10.39 -5.78
CA ALA A 172 3.32 9.75 -6.66
C ALA A 172 3.96 8.51 -6.05
N TYR A 173 4.57 7.70 -6.91
CA TYR A 173 5.65 6.80 -6.56
C TYR A 173 6.80 7.04 -7.54
N ILE A 174 7.75 7.83 -7.10
CA ILE A 174 8.96 8.17 -7.83
C ILE A 174 10.12 7.55 -7.08
N HIS A 175 10.71 6.50 -7.66
CA HIS A 175 11.73 5.71 -6.98
C HIS A 175 12.61 5.03 -8.03
N GLU A 176 13.85 5.45 -8.18
CA GLU A 176 14.77 4.78 -9.08
C GLU A 176 15.02 3.34 -8.62
N LEU A 177 14.56 2.36 -9.41
CA LEU A 177 14.60 0.93 -9.08
C LEU A 177 15.16 0.07 -10.22
N ARG A 178 15.86 0.64 -11.20
CA ARG A 178 16.47 -0.14 -12.29
C ARG A 178 17.51 -1.15 -11.79
N PHE A 179 18.16 -0.88 -10.67
CA PHE A 179 19.10 -1.83 -10.05
C PHE A 179 18.45 -3.18 -9.71
N GLN A 180 17.13 -3.26 -9.54
CA GLN A 180 16.43 -4.53 -9.33
C GLN A 180 16.59 -5.49 -10.51
N MET A 181 16.96 -5.00 -11.71
CA MET A 181 17.26 -5.84 -12.87
C MET A 181 18.46 -6.80 -12.64
N GLU A 182 19.27 -6.57 -11.59
CA GLU A 182 20.32 -7.50 -11.14
C GLU A 182 19.75 -8.82 -10.59
N GLU A 183 18.52 -8.79 -10.07
CA GLU A 183 17.80 -9.97 -9.59
C GLU A 183 17.19 -10.75 -10.78
N GLN A 184 17.99 -11.56 -11.46
CA GLN A 184 17.62 -12.14 -12.75
C GLN A 184 16.74 -13.39 -12.62
N GLU A 185 17.08 -14.30 -11.71
CA GLU A 185 16.41 -15.62 -11.58
C GLU A 185 15.49 -15.68 -10.36
N ARG A 186 15.80 -14.90 -9.33
CA ARG A 186 15.11 -14.88 -8.07
C ARG A 186 15.12 -13.44 -7.52
N GLY A 187 14.09 -13.08 -6.78
CA GLY A 187 13.93 -11.73 -6.25
C GLY A 187 12.93 -10.89 -7.04
N THR A 188 12.74 -9.65 -6.62
CA THR A 188 11.72 -8.75 -7.14
C THR A 188 11.93 -8.43 -8.62
N GLY A 189 13.17 -8.16 -9.02
CA GLY A 189 13.53 -7.80 -10.40
C GLY A 189 13.28 -8.90 -11.42
N SER A 190 13.39 -10.18 -10.99
CA SER A 190 13.22 -11.33 -11.88
C SER A 190 11.83 -11.40 -12.53
N TRP A 191 10.79 -10.94 -11.83
CA TRP A 191 9.42 -10.94 -12.32
C TRP A 191 8.89 -9.53 -12.61
N ARG A 192 9.36 -8.46 -11.91
CA ARG A 192 8.95 -7.08 -12.21
C ARG A 192 9.46 -6.58 -13.55
N THR A 193 10.71 -6.86 -13.89
CA THR A 193 11.31 -6.38 -15.15
C THR A 193 10.51 -6.79 -16.38
N PRO A 194 10.18 -8.09 -16.60
CA PRO A 194 9.33 -8.47 -17.73
C PRO A 194 7.88 -7.97 -17.61
N HIS A 195 7.38 -7.77 -16.40
CA HIS A 195 6.06 -7.23 -16.17
C HIS A 195 5.97 -5.76 -16.61
N TYR A 196 6.95 -4.93 -16.22
CA TYR A 196 7.05 -3.53 -16.63
C TYR A 196 7.35 -3.34 -18.12
N ALA A 197 8.10 -4.26 -18.74
CA ALA A 197 8.37 -4.20 -20.16
C ALA A 197 7.10 -4.24 -21.02
N LYS A 198 6.08 -4.97 -20.58
CA LYS A 198 4.84 -5.24 -21.34
C LYS A 198 3.70 -4.29 -21.06
N ARG A 199 3.75 -3.53 -19.98
CA ARG A 199 2.63 -2.72 -19.51
C ARG A 199 2.95 -1.23 -19.58
N ASN A 200 1.98 -0.41 -19.98
CA ASN A 200 2.15 1.03 -20.15
C ASN A 200 1.04 1.81 -19.45
N GLY A 201 1.32 2.28 -18.26
CA GLY A 201 0.39 3.00 -17.39
C GLY A 201 1.04 3.34 -16.06
N ASN A 202 0.24 3.71 -15.06
CA ASN A 202 0.67 3.91 -13.68
C ASN A 202 0.61 2.57 -12.93
N LEU A 203 1.71 1.84 -12.89
CA LEU A 203 1.73 0.46 -12.41
C LEU A 203 1.92 0.33 -10.89
N TYR A 204 2.19 1.44 -10.18
CA TYR A 204 2.39 1.43 -8.73
C TYR A 204 1.85 2.71 -8.05
N PRO A 205 0.52 2.96 -8.13
CA PRO A 205 -0.06 4.22 -7.68
C PRO A 205 -0.22 4.33 -6.17
N THR A 206 -0.28 3.21 -5.44
CA THR A 206 -0.92 3.12 -4.12
C THR A 206 -0.19 3.85 -3.02
N HIS A 207 1.15 3.88 -3.04
CA HIS A 207 1.96 4.54 -2.01
C HIS A 207 1.76 6.07 -1.93
N GLY A 208 1.47 6.71 -3.05
CA GLY A 208 1.08 8.13 -3.02
C GLY A 208 -0.42 8.29 -2.85
N LEU A 209 -1.21 7.44 -3.52
CA LEU A 209 -2.67 7.59 -3.58
C LEU A 209 -3.36 7.22 -2.26
N GLY A 210 -2.90 6.19 -1.55
CA GLY A 210 -3.51 5.75 -0.30
C GLY A 210 -3.69 6.88 0.71
N PRO A 211 -2.61 7.60 1.10
CA PRO A 211 -2.72 8.71 2.02
C PRO A 211 -3.66 9.82 1.55
N VAL A 212 -3.51 10.30 0.31
CA VAL A 212 -4.34 11.41 -0.18
C VAL A 212 -5.81 11.01 -0.32
N ALA A 213 -6.09 9.75 -0.67
CA ALA A 213 -7.46 9.22 -0.70
C ALA A 213 -8.08 9.21 0.70
N GLN A 214 -7.32 8.87 1.74
CA GLN A 214 -7.78 8.94 3.12
C GLN A 214 -8.00 10.40 3.58
N TYR A 215 -7.12 11.35 3.21
CA TYR A 215 -7.32 12.77 3.54
C TYR A 215 -8.65 13.29 2.97
N MET A 216 -8.97 12.90 1.74
CA MET A 216 -10.14 13.33 0.98
C MET A 216 -11.41 12.52 1.28
N ASN A 217 -11.39 11.53 2.17
CA ASN A 217 -12.49 10.60 2.46
C ASN A 217 -13.04 9.87 1.21
N LEU A 218 -12.17 9.49 0.27
CA LEU A 218 -12.60 8.82 -0.95
C LEU A 218 -13.01 7.36 -0.67
N GLY A 219 -14.21 7.00 -1.12
CA GLY A 219 -14.82 5.69 -0.85
C GLY A 219 -15.44 5.58 0.54
N ARG A 220 -15.55 6.71 1.28
CA ARG A 220 -16.13 6.80 2.63
C ARG A 220 -16.98 8.06 2.78
N GLY A 221 -18.29 7.90 2.86
CA GLY A 221 -19.27 8.91 3.28
C GLY A 221 -19.46 10.09 2.33
N GLU A 222 -18.39 10.77 1.96
CA GLU A 222 -18.44 12.09 1.33
C GLU A 222 -18.23 12.05 -0.18
N ASP A 223 -17.21 11.32 -0.65
CA ASP A 223 -16.75 11.41 -2.04
C ASP A 223 -16.20 10.08 -2.53
N GLN A 224 -16.07 9.93 -3.86
CA GLN A 224 -15.45 8.76 -4.45
C GLN A 224 -14.76 9.09 -5.77
N PHE A 225 -13.93 8.16 -6.25
CA PHE A 225 -13.33 8.23 -7.58
C PHE A 225 -14.40 8.17 -8.67
N SER A 226 -14.29 9.02 -9.68
CA SER A 226 -15.21 9.07 -10.82
C SER A 226 -14.51 8.66 -12.12
N THR A 227 -13.61 9.50 -12.62
CA THR A 227 -12.92 9.32 -13.90
C THR A 227 -11.43 9.49 -13.79
N LEU A 228 -10.69 8.82 -14.68
CA LEU A 228 -9.23 8.95 -14.83
C LEU A 228 -8.87 9.18 -16.29
N VAL A 229 -7.91 10.08 -16.53
CA VAL A 229 -7.16 10.20 -17.79
C VAL A 229 -5.68 9.99 -17.53
N SER A 230 -4.95 9.40 -18.49
CA SER A 230 -3.54 9.08 -18.29
C SER A 230 -2.72 9.20 -19.56
N PHE A 231 -1.46 9.63 -19.37
CA PHE A 231 -0.45 9.70 -20.42
C PHE A 231 0.88 9.16 -19.90
N SER A 232 1.62 8.49 -20.78
CA SER A 232 2.97 8.02 -20.50
C SER A 232 3.99 8.70 -21.38
N SER A 233 5.19 8.95 -20.84
CA SER A 233 6.36 9.38 -21.60
C SER A 233 6.90 8.24 -22.48
N PRO A 234 7.88 8.48 -23.37
CA PRO A 234 8.59 7.40 -24.05
C PRO A 234 9.27 6.43 -23.07
N ALA A 235 9.35 5.16 -23.44
CA ALA A 235 10.09 4.11 -22.71
C ALA A 235 11.57 4.14 -23.11
N LYS A 236 12.45 4.52 -22.21
CA LYS A 236 13.91 4.64 -22.47
C LYS A 236 14.77 4.07 -21.33
N GLY A 237 14.41 4.40 -20.08
CA GLY A 237 15.29 4.23 -18.94
C GLY A 237 15.71 2.78 -18.69
N ARG A 238 14.81 1.80 -18.78
CA ARG A 238 15.15 0.38 -18.59
C ARG A 238 15.93 -0.18 -19.75
N ALA A 239 15.58 0.17 -20.99
CA ALA A 239 16.30 -0.27 -22.18
C ALA A 239 17.77 0.18 -22.14
N LEU A 240 18.00 1.46 -21.89
CA LEU A 240 19.36 2.04 -21.77
C LEU A 240 20.13 1.46 -20.57
N TYR A 241 19.45 1.16 -19.46
CA TYR A 241 20.08 0.50 -18.33
C TYR A 241 20.51 -0.93 -18.69
N ALA A 242 19.65 -1.68 -19.40
CA ALA A 242 19.97 -3.02 -19.89
C ALA A 242 21.15 -3.02 -20.85
N GLU A 243 21.14 -2.14 -21.84
CA GLU A 243 22.21 -1.98 -22.84
C GLU A 243 23.55 -1.67 -22.17
N LYS A 244 23.55 -0.82 -21.14
CA LYS A 244 24.78 -0.42 -20.42
C LYS A 244 25.35 -1.51 -19.54
N ASN A 245 24.49 -2.32 -18.87
CA ASN A 245 24.93 -3.16 -17.76
C ASN A 245 24.96 -4.66 -18.10
N TYR A 246 24.43 -5.09 -19.25
CA TYR A 246 24.35 -6.49 -19.64
C TYR A 246 24.84 -6.74 -21.07
N PRO A 247 25.36 -7.93 -21.40
CA PRO A 247 25.73 -8.33 -22.77
C PRO A 247 24.54 -8.19 -23.73
N GLN A 248 24.82 -7.98 -25.02
CA GLN A 248 23.78 -7.74 -26.04
C GLN A 248 22.78 -8.91 -26.15
N ASP A 249 23.22 -10.14 -25.95
CA ASP A 249 22.40 -11.36 -25.96
C ASP A 249 21.68 -11.65 -24.65
N HIS A 250 21.86 -10.82 -23.62
CA HIS A 250 21.21 -11.00 -22.35
C HIS A 250 19.68 -10.80 -22.45
N LYS A 251 18.92 -11.58 -21.68
CA LYS A 251 17.45 -11.58 -21.69
C LYS A 251 16.83 -10.20 -21.53
N TRP A 252 17.44 -9.29 -20.75
CA TRP A 252 16.95 -7.93 -20.60
C TRP A 252 17.13 -7.07 -21.85
N ASN A 253 18.11 -7.32 -22.68
CA ASN A 253 18.31 -6.65 -23.96
C ASN A 253 17.44 -7.23 -25.10
N GLN A 254 16.73 -8.35 -24.83
CA GLN A 254 15.78 -8.95 -25.78
C GLN A 254 14.32 -8.53 -25.50
N LEU A 255 14.06 -7.75 -24.45
CA LEU A 255 12.72 -7.29 -24.12
C LEU A 255 12.34 -6.06 -24.98
N ASP A 256 11.09 -6.03 -25.44
CA ASP A 256 10.45 -4.84 -25.99
C ASP A 256 9.86 -4.02 -24.83
N TYR A 257 10.52 -2.92 -24.48
CA TYR A 257 10.10 -2.03 -23.40
C TYR A 257 9.03 -1.07 -23.87
N GLN A 258 7.76 -1.38 -23.59
CA GLN A 258 6.58 -0.58 -23.95
C GLN A 258 6.16 0.39 -22.86
N GLY A 259 6.48 0.09 -21.59
CA GLY A 259 6.12 0.91 -20.44
C GLY A 259 6.88 2.24 -20.43
N GLY A 260 6.18 3.36 -20.56
CA GLY A 260 6.77 4.69 -20.47
C GLY A 260 7.48 4.93 -19.14
N ASP A 261 8.57 5.71 -19.15
CA ASP A 261 9.40 5.95 -17.97
C ASP A 261 8.67 6.73 -16.89
N LEU A 262 7.88 7.72 -17.29
CA LEU A 262 7.01 8.51 -16.42
C LEU A 262 5.57 8.37 -16.90
N ASN A 263 4.67 7.98 -15.99
CA ASN A 263 3.24 8.08 -16.21
C ASN A 263 2.65 9.21 -15.37
N THR A 264 1.73 9.98 -15.95
CA THR A 264 0.93 10.98 -15.24
C THR A 264 -0.54 10.71 -15.48
N SER A 265 -1.27 10.49 -14.39
CA SER A 265 -2.72 10.30 -14.41
C SER A 265 -3.39 11.44 -13.65
N ILE A 266 -4.55 11.88 -14.14
CA ILE A 266 -5.43 12.83 -13.44
C ILE A 266 -6.75 12.12 -13.13
N VAL A 267 -7.11 12.10 -11.87
CA VAL A 267 -8.39 11.59 -11.40
C VAL A 267 -9.32 12.73 -11.05
N LYS A 268 -10.58 12.63 -11.44
CA LYS A 268 -11.68 13.47 -10.99
C LYS A 268 -12.57 12.68 -10.05
N THR A 269 -12.98 13.28 -8.93
CA THR A 269 -13.90 12.67 -7.97
C THR A 269 -15.35 13.03 -8.26
N ALA A 270 -16.30 12.41 -7.57
CA ALA A 270 -17.73 12.69 -7.71
C ALA A 270 -18.09 14.13 -7.31
N LEU A 271 -17.42 14.72 -6.31
CA LEU A 271 -17.56 16.12 -5.92
C LEU A 271 -16.78 17.09 -6.84
N GLY A 272 -16.07 16.60 -7.85
CA GLY A 272 -15.30 17.43 -8.78
C GLY A 272 -13.90 17.79 -8.32
N ARG A 273 -13.44 17.27 -7.17
CA ARG A 273 -12.05 17.38 -6.72
C ARG A 273 -11.12 16.66 -7.68
N THR A 274 -9.84 17.04 -7.71
CA THR A 274 -8.86 16.43 -8.61
C THR A 274 -7.67 15.83 -7.86
N ILE A 275 -7.09 14.76 -8.44
CA ILE A 275 -5.85 14.16 -7.93
C ILE A 275 -4.91 13.95 -9.11
N MET A 276 -3.69 14.49 -9.04
CA MET A 276 -2.61 14.13 -9.95
C MET A 276 -1.85 12.93 -9.35
N ILE A 277 -1.60 11.90 -10.17
CA ILE A 277 -0.86 10.72 -9.73
C ILE A 277 0.29 10.46 -10.71
N GLN A 278 1.54 10.46 -10.22
CA GLN A 278 2.72 10.16 -11.04
C GLN A 278 3.37 8.82 -10.62
N TRP A 279 3.92 8.12 -11.59
CA TRP A 279 4.73 6.92 -11.39
C TRP A 279 6.00 7.00 -12.24
N ASP A 280 7.17 6.78 -11.62
CA ASP A 280 8.47 6.74 -12.27
C ASP A 280 9.43 5.85 -11.45
N GLU A 281 9.87 4.73 -12.03
CA GLU A 281 10.87 3.84 -11.44
C GLU A 281 12.14 3.73 -12.30
N THR A 282 12.33 4.63 -13.24
CA THR A 282 13.37 4.50 -14.27
C THR A 282 14.29 5.71 -14.40
N SER A 283 13.95 6.83 -13.79
CA SER A 283 14.75 8.06 -13.86
C SER A 283 15.57 8.25 -12.59
N PRO A 284 16.76 8.88 -12.68
CA PRO A 284 17.56 9.25 -11.52
C PRO A 284 16.96 10.49 -10.81
N ARG A 285 15.68 10.41 -10.49
CA ARG A 285 14.91 11.42 -9.76
C ARG A 285 14.90 11.04 -8.29
N PRO A 286 15.13 11.97 -7.34
CA PRO A 286 15.03 11.70 -5.92
C PRO A 286 13.68 11.10 -5.53
N TYR A 287 13.69 10.20 -4.54
CA TYR A 287 12.48 9.57 -4.04
C TYR A 287 11.43 10.60 -3.64
N SER A 288 10.21 10.40 -4.10
CA SER A 288 9.08 11.27 -3.75
C SER A 288 7.75 10.54 -3.91
N ARG A 289 6.86 10.75 -2.96
CA ARG A 289 5.44 10.40 -3.10
C ARG A 289 4.58 11.63 -3.33
N LEU A 290 5.17 12.81 -3.48
CA LEU A 290 4.55 14.14 -3.48
C LEU A 290 3.81 14.41 -2.17
N ASN A 291 2.80 13.61 -1.83
CA ASN A 291 2.01 13.69 -0.62
C ASN A 291 1.50 15.12 -0.37
N LEU A 292 0.86 15.69 -1.41
CA LEU A 292 0.35 17.06 -1.37
C LEU A 292 -1.18 17.02 -1.28
N VAL A 293 -1.74 17.83 -0.39
CA VAL A 293 -3.17 18.11 -0.31
C VAL A 293 -3.43 19.58 -0.14
N GLN A 294 -4.29 20.14 -0.98
CA GLN A 294 -4.63 21.56 -1.03
C GLN A 294 -6.10 21.77 -0.71
N GLY A 295 -6.35 22.67 0.21
CA GLY A 295 -7.68 23.13 0.57
C GLY A 295 -7.86 24.62 0.40
N THR A 296 -9.03 25.12 0.81
CA THR A 296 -9.40 26.54 0.69
C THR A 296 -8.66 27.46 1.66
N LYS A 297 -8.06 26.90 2.73
CA LYS A 297 -7.34 27.67 3.78
C LYS A 297 -5.87 27.29 3.94
N GLY A 298 -5.37 26.36 3.13
CA GLY A 298 -3.97 25.96 3.22
C GLY A 298 -3.61 24.79 2.36
N ILE A 299 -2.34 24.42 2.41
CA ILE A 299 -1.73 23.34 1.65
C ILE A 299 -0.70 22.61 2.52
N LEU A 300 -0.71 21.30 2.47
CA LEU A 300 0.26 20.41 3.08
C LEU A 300 1.00 19.69 1.96
N ALA A 301 2.33 19.61 2.02
CA ALA A 301 3.12 18.95 0.98
C ALA A 301 4.27 18.16 1.60
N GLY A 302 4.54 16.97 1.03
CA GLY A 302 5.69 16.14 1.36
C GLY A 302 6.91 16.42 0.46
N PHE A 303 8.02 15.80 0.80
CA PHE A 303 9.24 15.70 0.00
C PHE A 303 9.83 17.05 -0.46
N PRO A 304 10.22 17.93 0.49
CA PRO A 304 10.19 17.76 1.93
C PRO A 304 8.83 18.12 2.53
N THR A 305 8.58 17.72 3.79
CA THR A 305 7.40 18.05 4.58
C THR A 305 7.36 19.55 4.83
N ARG A 306 6.25 20.20 4.43
CA ARG A 306 6.06 21.65 4.52
C ARG A 306 4.60 22.01 4.51
N ILE A 307 4.26 23.14 5.14
CA ILE A 307 2.89 23.60 5.35
C ILE A 307 2.81 25.09 5.03
N ALA A 308 1.74 25.49 4.34
CA ALA A 308 1.39 26.91 4.19
C ALA A 308 -0.10 27.09 4.48
N LEU A 309 -0.44 28.07 5.33
CA LEU A 309 -1.81 28.33 5.77
C LEU A 309 -2.22 29.77 5.46
N GLU A 310 -3.52 29.99 5.28
CA GLU A 310 -4.11 31.33 5.25
C GLU A 310 -3.80 32.05 6.57
N GLY A 311 -3.23 33.25 6.50
CA GLY A 311 -2.76 34.00 7.69
C GLY A 311 -1.41 33.55 8.25
N GLY A 312 -0.77 32.53 7.61
CA GLY A 312 0.53 32.01 8.03
C GLY A 312 0.43 30.89 9.09
N VAL A 313 1.59 30.47 9.60
CA VAL A 313 1.71 29.50 10.70
C VAL A 313 2.15 30.24 11.95
N GLU A 314 1.35 30.18 13.00
CA GLU A 314 1.57 30.94 14.24
C GLU A 314 2.96 30.72 14.84
N GLY A 315 3.67 31.80 15.10
CA GLY A 315 5.03 31.80 15.65
C GLY A 315 6.13 31.39 14.63
N VAL A 316 5.77 31.13 13.37
CA VAL A 316 6.70 30.71 12.31
C VAL A 316 6.73 31.71 11.15
N THR A 317 5.57 31.99 10.56
CA THR A 317 5.45 32.95 9.46
C THR A 317 4.05 33.58 9.44
N GLU A 318 3.98 34.88 9.21
CA GLU A 318 2.72 35.61 9.00
C GLU A 318 2.35 35.67 7.51
N SER A 319 3.17 35.09 6.63
CA SER A 319 2.99 35.15 5.18
C SER A 319 2.53 33.83 4.60
N HIS A 320 1.37 33.82 3.96
CA HIS A 320 0.86 32.69 3.16
C HIS A 320 1.65 32.45 1.85
N HIS A 321 2.62 33.30 1.53
CA HIS A 321 3.55 33.09 0.39
C HIS A 321 4.80 32.29 0.77
N ARG A 322 4.93 31.85 2.01
CA ARG A 322 6.09 31.10 2.49
C ARG A 322 5.68 29.78 3.09
N TRP A 323 6.48 28.76 2.84
CA TRP A 323 6.36 27.47 3.51
C TRP A 323 6.95 27.54 4.92
N ALA A 324 6.27 26.90 5.87
CA ALA A 324 6.89 26.44 7.10
C ALA A 324 7.45 25.03 6.85
N GLU A 325 8.73 24.82 7.13
CA GLU A 325 9.45 23.54 6.86
C GLU A 325 10.57 23.31 7.88
N GLY A 326 11.07 22.07 7.94
CA GLY A 326 12.14 21.69 8.87
C GLY A 326 11.76 21.95 10.34
N ASP A 327 12.65 22.55 11.09
CA ASP A 327 12.47 22.83 12.53
C ASP A 327 11.25 23.72 12.83
N GLN A 328 10.80 24.50 11.85
CA GLN A 328 9.60 25.33 11.97
C GLN A 328 8.32 24.51 12.14
N LEU A 329 8.33 23.21 11.85
CA LEU A 329 7.19 22.31 12.03
C LEU A 329 7.11 21.68 13.42
N GLU A 330 8.09 21.87 14.31
CA GLU A 330 8.09 21.24 15.63
C GLU A 330 6.82 21.53 16.42
N LYS A 331 6.39 22.79 16.44
CA LYS A 331 5.13 23.20 17.10
C LYS A 331 3.91 22.51 16.50
N ILE A 332 3.88 22.36 15.17
CA ILE A 332 2.78 21.66 14.47
C ILE A 332 2.73 20.19 14.87
N TYR A 333 3.87 19.52 14.96
CA TYR A 333 3.94 18.14 15.46
C TYR A 333 3.52 18.03 16.92
N GLU A 334 3.98 18.92 17.79
CA GLU A 334 3.59 18.92 19.21
C GLU A 334 2.07 19.04 19.39
N GLU A 335 1.41 19.95 18.67
CA GLU A 335 -0.02 20.25 18.79
C GLU A 335 -0.91 19.25 18.02
N HIS A 336 -0.41 18.72 16.89
CA HIS A 336 -1.23 17.97 15.93
C HIS A 336 -0.71 16.57 15.61
N GLU A 337 0.35 16.08 16.30
CA GLU A 337 0.81 14.70 16.12
C GLU A 337 -0.37 13.73 16.27
N HIS A 338 -0.50 12.79 15.33
CA HIS A 338 -1.59 11.81 15.37
C HIS A 338 -1.49 10.94 16.65
N PRO A 339 -2.59 10.70 17.37
CA PRO A 339 -2.55 9.94 18.64
C PRO A 339 -1.91 8.56 18.49
N MET A 340 -2.18 7.85 17.40
CA MET A 340 -1.55 6.56 17.11
C MET A 340 -0.02 6.68 17.03
N TYR A 341 0.49 7.75 16.40
CA TYR A 341 1.93 7.95 16.31
C TYR A 341 2.54 8.32 17.68
N LYS A 342 1.84 9.11 18.49
CA LYS A 342 2.23 9.37 19.88
C LYS A 342 2.36 8.07 20.68
N ARG A 343 1.43 7.13 20.49
CA ARG A 343 1.41 5.83 21.20
C ARG A 343 2.47 4.86 20.66
N LEU A 344 2.57 4.67 19.35
CA LEU A 344 3.33 3.60 18.73
C LEU A 344 4.63 4.03 18.06
N GLY A 345 4.83 5.32 17.76
CA GLY A 345 5.91 5.79 16.91
C GLY A 345 7.32 5.43 17.39
N ALA A 346 7.59 5.52 18.69
CA ALA A 346 8.89 5.14 19.25
C ALA A 346 9.15 3.63 19.12
N LEU A 347 8.15 2.79 19.39
CA LEU A 347 8.24 1.34 19.21
C LEU A 347 8.40 0.99 17.73
N ALA A 348 7.62 1.61 16.86
CA ALA A 348 7.65 1.37 15.43
C ALA A 348 9.03 1.70 14.81
N LYS A 349 9.63 2.82 15.21
CA LYS A 349 11.02 3.16 14.80
C LYS A 349 12.02 2.11 15.25
N LYS A 350 11.90 1.60 16.48
CA LYS A 350 12.78 0.55 17.02
C LYS A 350 12.64 -0.76 16.25
N MET A 351 11.41 -1.12 15.86
CA MET A 351 11.13 -2.36 15.13
C MET A 351 11.49 -2.28 13.65
N GLY A 352 11.62 -1.06 13.10
CA GLY A 352 12.04 -0.81 11.73
C GLY A 352 10.96 -1.10 10.68
N GLY A 353 11.40 -1.26 9.42
CA GLY A 353 10.51 -1.39 8.26
C GLY A 353 9.98 -0.03 7.78
N HIS A 354 10.64 0.54 6.74
CA HIS A 354 10.30 1.85 6.17
C HIS A 354 10.11 2.96 7.23
N GLY A 355 11.08 3.08 8.15
CA GLY A 355 10.99 4.08 9.23
C GLY A 355 9.95 3.79 10.31
N GLY A 356 9.41 2.55 10.35
CA GLY A 356 8.41 2.11 11.32
C GLY A 356 6.99 1.94 10.75
N MET A 357 6.75 2.41 9.52
CA MET A 357 5.43 2.32 8.87
C MET A 357 4.90 0.89 8.80
N ASP A 358 5.77 -0.06 8.44
CA ASP A 358 5.41 -1.48 8.32
C ASP A 358 4.95 -2.05 9.66
N PHE A 359 5.73 -1.80 10.70
CA PHE A 359 5.39 -2.30 12.04
C PHE A 359 4.07 -1.70 12.55
N MET A 360 3.86 -0.40 12.35
CA MET A 360 2.64 0.27 12.80
C MET A 360 1.41 -0.31 12.08
N MET A 361 1.49 -0.52 10.78
CA MET A 361 0.43 -1.17 9.98
C MET A 361 0.12 -2.57 10.50
N LEU A 362 1.13 -3.41 10.68
CA LEU A 362 0.95 -4.79 11.15
C LEU A 362 0.40 -4.83 12.58
N TYR A 363 0.87 -3.92 13.45
CA TYR A 363 0.35 -3.78 14.80
C TYR A 363 -1.15 -3.45 14.79
N ARG A 364 -1.57 -2.47 13.96
CA ARG A 364 -2.97 -2.09 13.82
C ARG A 364 -3.85 -3.22 13.28
N ILE A 365 -3.37 -3.98 12.32
CA ILE A 365 -4.09 -5.16 11.82
C ILE A 365 -4.36 -6.15 12.96
N VAL A 366 -3.32 -6.49 13.72
CA VAL A 366 -3.45 -7.43 14.85
C VAL A 366 -4.36 -6.85 15.93
N GLU A 367 -4.22 -5.59 16.28
CA GLU A 367 -5.06 -4.90 17.27
C GLU A 367 -6.54 -4.92 16.84
N CYS A 368 -6.86 -4.57 15.58
CA CYS A 368 -8.24 -4.62 15.06
C CYS A 368 -8.84 -6.03 15.14
N LEU A 369 -8.08 -7.07 14.79
CA LEU A 369 -8.56 -8.45 14.87
C LEU A 369 -8.79 -8.90 16.32
N ARG A 370 -7.93 -8.47 17.25
CA ARG A 370 -8.05 -8.82 18.66
C ARG A 370 -9.20 -8.06 19.35
N GLU A 371 -9.42 -6.82 19.01
CA GLU A 371 -10.44 -5.99 19.62
C GLU A 371 -11.80 -6.05 18.89
N GLY A 372 -11.87 -6.71 17.74
CA GLY A 372 -13.09 -6.77 16.91
C GLY A 372 -13.45 -5.39 16.37
N GLU A 373 -12.44 -4.63 15.93
CA GLU A 373 -12.62 -3.32 15.32
C GLU A 373 -12.54 -3.39 13.79
N SER A 374 -13.06 -2.37 13.12
CA SER A 374 -12.89 -2.24 11.68
C SER A 374 -11.43 -1.91 11.34
N LEU A 375 -10.94 -2.41 10.22
CA LEU A 375 -9.60 -2.08 9.74
C LEU A 375 -9.51 -0.62 9.29
N ASP A 376 -8.33 -0.03 9.41
CA ASP A 376 -8.04 1.34 8.95
C ASP A 376 -8.11 1.47 7.42
N GLN A 377 -7.95 0.36 6.71
CA GLN A 377 -8.10 0.23 5.25
C GLN A 377 -9.00 -0.96 4.97
N ASN A 378 -10.03 -0.77 4.16
CA ASN A 378 -10.97 -1.84 3.82
C ASN A 378 -10.73 -2.41 2.42
N VAL A 379 -11.45 -3.48 2.06
CA VAL A 379 -11.31 -4.15 0.77
C VAL A 379 -11.63 -3.24 -0.42
N TYR A 380 -12.59 -2.36 -0.28
CA TYR A 380 -12.99 -1.44 -1.35
C TYR A 380 -11.90 -0.42 -1.65
N GLU A 381 -11.27 0.14 -0.61
CA GLU A 381 -10.15 1.08 -0.75
C GLU A 381 -8.96 0.40 -1.44
N GLY A 382 -8.60 -0.82 -1.03
CA GLY A 382 -7.54 -1.58 -1.69
C GLY A 382 -7.80 -1.81 -3.18
N CYS A 383 -9.05 -2.12 -3.55
CA CYS A 383 -9.47 -2.27 -4.94
C CYS A 383 -9.46 -0.94 -5.70
N LEU A 384 -10.01 0.14 -5.12
CA LEU A 384 -10.08 1.46 -5.75
C LEU A 384 -8.68 2.02 -6.04
N TRP A 385 -7.75 1.92 -5.08
CA TRP A 385 -6.38 2.41 -5.28
C TRP A 385 -5.62 1.56 -6.30
N SER A 386 -5.82 0.24 -6.31
CA SER A 386 -5.22 -0.66 -7.30
C SER A 386 -5.81 -0.48 -8.70
N ALA A 387 -7.08 -0.06 -8.83
CA ALA A 387 -7.77 0.13 -10.11
C ALA A 387 -7.15 1.21 -10.99
N VAL A 388 -6.41 2.15 -10.41
CA VAL A 388 -5.65 3.16 -11.18
C VAL A 388 -4.73 2.49 -12.20
N SER A 389 -4.13 1.35 -11.87
CA SER A 389 -3.21 0.65 -12.78
C SER A 389 -3.90 0.21 -14.08
N PRO A 390 -4.89 -0.71 -14.10
CA PRO A 390 -5.55 -1.11 -15.34
C PRO A 390 -6.31 0.03 -16.04
N LEU A 391 -6.88 1.00 -15.30
CA LEU A 391 -7.56 2.14 -15.90
C LEU A 391 -6.58 3.09 -16.60
N SER A 392 -5.40 3.32 -16.02
CA SER A 392 -4.37 4.15 -16.64
C SER A 392 -3.83 3.51 -17.93
N GLU A 393 -3.62 2.18 -17.92
CA GLU A 393 -3.23 1.43 -19.12
C GLU A 393 -4.27 1.56 -20.24
N ALA A 394 -5.56 1.41 -19.91
CA ALA A 394 -6.64 1.57 -20.87
C ALA A 394 -6.71 3.00 -21.42
N SER A 395 -6.53 4.01 -20.58
CA SER A 395 -6.50 5.42 -21.00
C SER A 395 -5.31 5.71 -21.93
N VAL A 396 -4.10 5.27 -21.56
CA VAL A 396 -2.88 5.44 -22.40
C VAL A 396 -3.04 4.76 -23.74
N ALA A 397 -3.52 3.51 -23.76
CA ALA A 397 -3.73 2.76 -25.01
C ALA A 397 -4.74 3.41 -25.97
N GLN A 398 -5.67 4.22 -25.44
CA GLN A 398 -6.70 4.93 -26.17
C GLN A 398 -6.34 6.42 -26.40
N GLY A 399 -5.09 6.84 -26.17
CA GLY A 399 -4.63 8.21 -26.40
C GLY A 399 -5.16 9.24 -25.39
N GLY A 400 -5.43 8.82 -24.16
CA GLY A 400 -5.90 9.70 -23.08
C GLY A 400 -7.43 9.76 -22.94
N VAL A 401 -8.15 8.78 -23.47
CA VAL A 401 -9.61 8.71 -23.28
C VAL A 401 -9.96 8.49 -21.82
N PRO A 402 -10.91 9.26 -21.24
CA PRO A 402 -11.32 9.10 -19.87
C PRO A 402 -11.87 7.68 -19.55
N GLN A 403 -11.40 7.08 -18.49
CA GLN A 403 -11.84 5.79 -17.98
C GLN A 403 -12.68 6.00 -16.72
N GLN A 404 -13.78 5.25 -16.59
CA GLN A 404 -14.65 5.30 -15.41
C GLN A 404 -14.14 4.36 -14.33
N PHE A 405 -14.10 4.83 -13.07
CA PHE A 405 -13.85 3.93 -11.94
C PHE A 405 -15.07 3.06 -11.67
N PRO A 406 -14.89 1.75 -11.43
CA PRO A 406 -15.96 0.91 -10.91
C PRO A 406 -16.32 1.30 -9.47
N ASP A 407 -17.59 1.26 -9.14
CA ASP A 407 -18.03 1.41 -7.76
C ASP A 407 -18.07 0.03 -7.07
N PHE A 408 -16.94 -0.38 -6.51
CA PHE A 408 -16.80 -1.64 -5.78
C PHE A 408 -17.71 -1.74 -4.56
N THR A 409 -18.17 -0.61 -4.02
CA THR A 409 -19.05 -0.57 -2.85
C THR A 409 -20.52 -0.74 -3.19
N ARG A 410 -20.89 -0.73 -4.47
CA ARG A 410 -22.29 -0.75 -4.93
C ARG A 410 -23.12 0.33 -4.24
N LYS A 411 -22.59 1.56 -4.20
CA LYS A 411 -23.14 2.77 -3.55
C LYS A 411 -23.14 2.75 -2.02
N GLN A 412 -22.51 1.74 -1.38
CA GLN A 412 -22.42 1.72 0.08
C GLN A 412 -21.35 2.66 0.64
N TRP A 413 -20.47 3.23 -0.20
CA TRP A 413 -19.49 4.22 0.22
C TRP A 413 -20.12 5.40 0.95
N ALA A 414 -21.32 5.85 0.55
CA ALA A 414 -22.03 6.95 1.20
C ALA A 414 -22.42 6.65 2.67
N ASN A 415 -22.53 5.36 3.03
CA ASN A 415 -22.86 4.92 4.38
C ASN A 415 -21.61 4.53 5.20
N THR A 416 -20.44 4.39 4.56
CA THR A 416 -19.19 4.07 5.26
C THR A 416 -18.65 5.32 5.94
N LYS A 417 -18.31 5.22 7.22
CA LYS A 417 -17.80 6.37 7.99
C LYS A 417 -16.42 6.78 7.52
N PRO A 418 -16.10 8.09 7.52
CA PRO A 418 -14.73 8.55 7.38
C PRO A 418 -13.80 7.86 8.37
N LEU A 419 -12.55 7.62 7.96
CA LEU A 419 -11.56 7.05 8.86
C LEU A 419 -11.39 7.95 10.09
N GLN A 420 -11.60 7.38 11.26
CA GLN A 420 -11.52 8.10 12.52
C GLN A 420 -10.07 8.31 12.95
N ILE A 421 -9.82 9.40 13.67
CA ILE A 421 -8.55 9.61 14.36
C ILE A 421 -8.58 8.78 15.64
N ILE A 422 -7.82 7.71 15.65
CA ILE A 422 -7.75 6.74 16.76
C ILE A 422 -6.41 6.83 17.49
N SER A 423 -6.40 6.49 18.77
CA SER A 423 -5.22 6.49 19.64
C SER A 423 -4.54 5.14 19.72
#